data_643a078a5ffd35d498fb0bc8d369fe4d
#
_entry.id   643a078a5ffd35d498fb0bc8d369fe4d
#
_cell.length_a   1.000
_cell.length_b   1.000
_cell.length_c   1.000
_cell.angle_alpha   90.00
_cell.angle_beta   90.00
_cell.angle_gamma   90.00
#
_symmetry.space_group_name_H-M   'P 1'
#
loop_
_entity.id
_entity.type
_entity.pdbx_description
1 polymer ?
#
loop_
_entity_poly.entity_id
_entity_poly.type
_entity_poly.pdbx_seq_one_letter_code
_entity_poly.pdbx_strand_id
1 'polypeptide(L)'
;HVRSRRQRQMCIRDRDKEGVISRSHGGVTLNRFIPAQPTTLEKMQRNLAEKQAIAECAASFVRAGDAVVLDAGTTMLELARQLTHLPLRVITADLHIALFLSEFKQIEVTIIGGRIADSSQSCVGEHGRRLLRSINPDIAFVSCNSWSLERGITTPTEEKAGLKHDLLANAARRVLLADSSKYGSWSLFCASPVDDLT
;
A
#
# COMPACT_ATOMS: atom_id res chain seq x y z
N HIS A 1 25.10 -12.65 -20.44
CA HIS A 1 25.19 -11.29 -21.01
C HIS A 1 25.84 -10.35 -19.99
N VAL A 2 27.14 -10.05 -20.17
CA VAL A 2 27.83 -9.04 -19.34
C VAL A 2 27.45 -7.66 -19.87
N ARG A 3 26.71 -6.88 -19.06
CA ARG A 3 26.37 -5.49 -19.40
C ARG A 3 27.66 -4.66 -19.57
N SER A 4 27.73 -3.84 -20.62
CA SER A 4 28.90 -2.95 -20.89
C SER A 4 29.07 -1.94 -19.72
N ARG A 5 30.29 -1.41 -19.56
CA ARG A 5 30.60 -0.39 -18.53
C ARG A 5 29.68 0.83 -18.62
N ARG A 6 29.29 1.22 -19.83
CA ARG A 6 28.39 2.35 -20.13
C ARG A 6 26.93 2.05 -19.67
N GLN A 7 26.44 0.82 -19.90
CA GLN A 7 25.12 0.37 -19.43
C GLN A 7 25.06 0.26 -17.91
N ARG A 8 26.14 -0.19 -17.25
CA ARG A 8 26.21 -0.21 -15.78
C ARG A 8 26.19 1.20 -15.19
N GLN A 9 26.90 2.16 -15.79
CA GLN A 9 26.89 3.56 -15.33
C GLN A 9 25.54 4.25 -15.56
N MET A 10 24.82 3.93 -16.64
CA MET A 10 23.45 4.42 -16.87
C MET A 10 22.48 3.87 -15.83
N CYS A 11 22.50 2.57 -15.57
CA CYS A 11 21.65 1.96 -14.52
C CYS A 11 21.95 2.51 -13.13
N ILE A 12 23.20 2.84 -12.83
CA ILE A 12 23.59 3.48 -11.56
C ILE A 12 23.05 4.91 -11.48
N ARG A 13 23.13 5.69 -12.57
CA ARG A 13 22.61 7.07 -12.62
C ARG A 13 21.08 7.12 -12.47
N ASP A 14 20.39 6.18 -13.09
CA ASP A 14 18.92 6.13 -13.01
C ASP A 14 18.48 5.77 -11.59
N ARG A 15 19.12 4.79 -10.95
CA ARG A 15 18.84 4.41 -9.55
C ARG A 15 19.26 5.48 -8.54
N ASP A 16 20.26 6.29 -8.82
CA ASP A 16 20.67 7.44 -8.01
C ASP A 16 19.61 8.56 -8.06
N LYS A 17 19.09 8.85 -9.27
CA LYS A 17 17.96 9.78 -9.47
C LYS A 17 16.66 9.29 -8.81
N GLU A 18 16.44 7.99 -8.77
CA GLU A 18 15.30 7.36 -8.09
C GLU A 18 15.51 7.29 -6.56
N GLY A 19 16.63 7.75 -6.02
CA GLY A 19 16.94 7.71 -4.59
C GLY A 19 17.20 6.30 -4.03
N VAL A 20 17.32 5.30 -4.90
CA VAL A 20 17.54 3.88 -4.52
C VAL A 20 18.99 3.64 -4.09
N ILE A 21 19.92 4.43 -4.61
CA ILE A 21 21.35 4.34 -4.26
C ILE A 21 21.93 5.72 -4.04
N SER A 22 22.96 5.81 -3.20
CA SER A 22 23.80 7.00 -3.05
C SER A 22 25.21 6.70 -3.54
N ARG A 23 25.81 7.65 -4.24
CA ARG A 23 27.21 7.58 -4.69
C ARG A 23 28.12 8.14 -3.61
N SER A 24 29.19 7.42 -3.33
CA SER A 24 30.31 7.89 -2.51
C SER A 24 31.63 7.74 -3.28
N HIS A 25 32.69 8.42 -2.82
CA HIS A 25 34.04 8.21 -3.34
C HIS A 25 34.47 6.77 -3.01
N GLY A 26 34.39 5.89 -4.00
CA GLY A 26 34.78 4.49 -3.88
C GLY A 26 33.65 3.45 -3.98
N GLY A 27 32.37 3.86 -4.12
CA GLY A 27 31.31 2.88 -4.25
C GLY A 27 29.90 3.44 -4.42
N VAL A 28 28.97 2.50 -4.39
CA VAL A 28 27.53 2.76 -4.43
C VAL A 28 26.92 2.07 -3.22
N THR A 29 26.21 2.81 -2.40
CA THR A 29 25.47 2.29 -1.23
C THR A 29 24.00 2.22 -1.57
N LEU A 30 23.35 1.12 -1.21
CA LEU A 30 21.90 0.97 -1.38
C LEU A 30 21.20 1.89 -0.36
N ASN A 31 20.41 2.83 -0.86
CA ASN A 31 19.58 3.66 -0.02
C ASN A 31 18.32 2.87 0.34
N ARG A 32 18.22 2.45 1.59
CA ARG A 32 17.03 1.76 2.11
C ARG A 32 15.98 2.72 2.64
N PHE A 33 16.34 4.00 2.79
CA PHE A 33 15.41 5.04 3.21
C PHE A 33 14.64 5.60 2.01
N ILE A 34 13.30 5.62 2.12
CA ILE A 34 12.38 6.11 1.08
C ILE A 34 11.79 7.44 1.53
N PRO A 35 12.26 8.58 1.02
CA PRO A 35 11.82 9.91 1.45
C PRO A 35 10.45 10.31 0.90
N ALA A 36 10.05 9.76 -0.24
CA ALA A 36 8.80 10.13 -0.93
C ALA A 36 8.14 8.90 -1.56
N GLN A 37 6.83 9.00 -1.83
CA GLN A 37 6.10 7.94 -2.52
C GLN A 37 6.12 8.18 -4.04
N PRO A 38 6.33 7.13 -4.85
CA PRO A 38 6.00 7.16 -6.27
C PRO A 38 4.51 7.40 -6.48
N THR A 39 4.15 8.01 -7.61
CA THR A 39 2.75 8.23 -7.99
C THR A 39 2.01 6.91 -8.25
N THR A 40 0.68 6.93 -8.22
CA THR A 40 -0.14 5.75 -8.54
C THR A 40 0.14 5.25 -9.97
N LEU A 41 0.28 6.15 -10.94
CA LEU A 41 0.58 5.79 -12.34
C LEU A 41 1.92 5.06 -12.47
N GLU A 42 2.97 5.55 -11.81
CA GLU A 42 4.27 4.88 -11.80
C GLU A 42 4.23 3.47 -11.18
N LYS A 43 3.35 3.28 -10.20
CA LYS A 43 3.18 1.99 -9.51
C LYS A 43 2.36 0.99 -10.30
N MET A 44 1.39 1.43 -11.12
CA MET A 44 0.43 0.54 -11.78
C MET A 44 1.11 -0.55 -12.62
N GLN A 45 2.15 -0.22 -13.36
CA GLN A 45 2.83 -1.14 -14.27
C GLN A 45 4.00 -1.92 -13.63
N ARG A 46 4.42 -1.52 -12.42
CA ARG A 46 5.54 -2.18 -11.73
C ARG A 46 5.03 -3.42 -11.00
N ASN A 47 5.70 -4.56 -11.18
CA ASN A 47 5.43 -5.81 -10.48
C ASN A 47 3.94 -6.24 -10.58
N LEU A 48 3.35 -6.13 -11.77
CA LEU A 48 1.91 -6.40 -11.95
C LEU A 48 1.58 -7.87 -11.67
N ALA A 49 2.40 -8.80 -12.15
CA ALA A 49 2.19 -10.24 -11.94
C ALA A 49 2.23 -10.60 -10.44
N GLU A 50 3.20 -10.03 -9.71
CA GLU A 50 3.31 -10.22 -8.27
C GLU A 50 2.10 -9.67 -7.52
N LYS A 51 1.59 -8.49 -7.91
CA LYS A 51 0.38 -7.91 -7.31
C LYS A 51 -0.86 -8.75 -7.57
N GLN A 52 -0.99 -9.31 -8.77
CA GLN A 52 -2.10 -10.19 -9.11
C GLN A 52 -2.06 -11.49 -8.30
N ALA A 53 -0.88 -12.11 -8.17
CA ALA A 53 -0.71 -13.30 -7.34
C ALA A 53 -1.00 -13.02 -5.84
N ILE A 54 -0.53 -11.86 -5.33
CA ILE A 54 -0.84 -11.41 -3.97
C ILE A 54 -2.35 -11.20 -3.80
N ALA A 55 -3.00 -10.56 -4.76
CA ALA A 55 -4.43 -10.27 -4.73
C ALA A 55 -5.27 -11.56 -4.77
N GLU A 56 -4.91 -12.53 -5.59
CA GLU A 56 -5.55 -13.83 -5.66
C GLU A 56 -5.47 -14.57 -4.31
N CYS A 57 -4.28 -14.62 -3.73
CA CYS A 57 -4.08 -15.22 -2.40
C CYS A 57 -4.90 -14.47 -1.33
N ALA A 58 -4.86 -13.13 -1.32
CA ALA A 58 -5.56 -12.31 -0.34
C ALA A 58 -7.09 -12.42 -0.46
N ALA A 59 -7.64 -12.59 -1.66
CA ALA A 59 -9.06 -12.78 -1.87
C ALA A 59 -9.61 -14.02 -1.17
N SER A 60 -8.80 -15.08 -1.01
CA SER A 60 -9.21 -16.30 -0.29
C SER A 60 -9.51 -16.10 1.19
N PHE A 61 -9.07 -14.97 1.78
CA PHE A 61 -9.36 -14.62 3.16
C PHE A 61 -10.71 -13.93 3.36
N VAL A 62 -11.38 -13.50 2.28
CA VAL A 62 -12.62 -12.72 2.30
C VAL A 62 -13.82 -13.64 2.08
N ARG A 63 -14.88 -13.44 2.84
CA ARG A 63 -16.12 -14.20 2.76
C ARG A 63 -17.29 -13.27 2.39
N ALA A 64 -18.31 -13.84 1.78
CA ALA A 64 -19.56 -13.13 1.52
C ALA A 64 -20.13 -12.54 2.81
N GLY A 65 -20.49 -11.27 2.80
CA GLY A 65 -21.02 -10.53 3.93
C GLY A 65 -19.97 -9.81 4.80
N ASP A 66 -18.67 -10.06 4.61
CA ASP A 66 -17.62 -9.40 5.38
C ASP A 66 -17.64 -7.87 5.20
N ALA A 67 -17.29 -7.18 6.27
CA ALA A 67 -16.87 -5.78 6.25
C ALA A 67 -15.35 -5.71 6.05
N VAL A 68 -14.94 -5.20 4.89
CA VAL A 68 -13.54 -5.22 4.43
C VAL A 68 -13.00 -3.81 4.35
N VAL A 69 -11.88 -3.53 5.00
CA VAL A 69 -11.15 -2.28 4.81
C VAL A 69 -10.02 -2.51 3.81
N LEU A 70 -10.01 -1.73 2.74
CA LEU A 70 -8.96 -1.71 1.73
C LEU A 70 -8.18 -0.39 1.83
N ASP A 71 -6.91 -0.49 2.16
CA ASP A 71 -5.97 0.64 2.10
C ASP A 71 -5.80 1.13 0.65
N ALA A 72 -5.10 2.23 0.46
CA ALA A 72 -4.85 2.77 -0.86
C ALA A 72 -3.66 2.08 -1.56
N GLY A 73 -3.79 1.89 -2.87
CA GLY A 73 -2.67 1.48 -3.71
C GLY A 73 -2.99 0.42 -4.76
N THR A 74 -2.05 0.25 -5.69
CA THR A 74 -2.25 -0.59 -6.88
C THR A 74 -2.40 -2.08 -6.57
N THR A 75 -1.78 -2.61 -5.52
CA THR A 75 -2.01 -3.99 -5.06
C THR A 75 -3.42 -4.17 -4.51
N MET A 76 -3.93 -3.15 -3.78
CA MET A 76 -5.31 -3.14 -3.28
C MET A 76 -6.34 -3.06 -4.40
N LEU A 77 -6.03 -2.32 -5.48
CA LEU A 77 -6.89 -2.27 -6.66
C LEU A 77 -6.96 -3.65 -7.34
N GLU A 78 -5.86 -4.39 -7.43
CA GLU A 78 -5.88 -5.77 -7.94
C GLU A 78 -6.70 -6.69 -7.01
N LEU A 79 -6.59 -6.54 -5.68
CA LEU A 79 -7.46 -7.27 -4.75
C LEU A 79 -8.94 -6.90 -4.95
N ALA A 80 -9.27 -5.62 -5.08
CA ALA A 80 -10.63 -5.18 -5.35
C ALA A 80 -11.25 -5.84 -6.60
N ARG A 81 -10.44 -6.05 -7.65
CA ARG A 81 -10.87 -6.77 -8.87
C ARG A 81 -11.25 -8.22 -8.60
N GLN A 82 -10.55 -8.90 -7.68
CA GLN A 82 -10.85 -10.29 -7.31
C GLN A 82 -12.13 -10.42 -6.47
N LEU A 83 -12.55 -9.36 -5.77
CA LEU A 83 -13.67 -9.40 -4.84
C LEU A 83 -15.04 -9.07 -5.46
N THR A 84 -15.10 -8.69 -6.73
CA THR A 84 -16.31 -8.17 -7.40
C THR A 84 -17.49 -9.12 -7.41
N HIS A 85 -17.27 -10.41 -7.23
CA HIS A 85 -18.32 -11.45 -7.25
C HIS A 85 -18.98 -11.69 -5.86
N LEU A 86 -18.43 -11.10 -4.78
CA LEU A 86 -18.93 -11.29 -3.42
C LEU A 86 -19.81 -10.12 -2.99
N PRO A 87 -20.92 -10.37 -2.25
CA PRO A 87 -21.64 -9.32 -1.55
C PRO A 87 -20.79 -8.87 -0.34
N LEU A 88 -20.35 -7.61 -0.32
CA LEU A 88 -19.43 -7.08 0.69
C LEU A 88 -19.82 -5.67 1.12
N ARG A 89 -19.34 -5.27 2.30
CA ARG A 89 -19.21 -3.87 2.71
C ARG A 89 -17.74 -3.47 2.65
N VAL A 90 -17.38 -2.58 1.72
CA VAL A 90 -15.99 -2.16 1.51
C VAL A 90 -15.81 -0.73 1.98
N ILE A 91 -14.82 -0.52 2.82
CA ILE A 91 -14.41 0.79 3.31
C ILE A 91 -13.01 1.08 2.74
N THR A 92 -12.82 2.21 2.08
CA THR A 92 -11.52 2.57 1.50
C THR A 92 -11.28 4.07 1.50
N ALA A 93 -10.02 4.47 1.55
CA ALA A 93 -9.59 5.85 1.31
C ALA A 93 -9.18 6.09 -0.15
N ASP A 94 -9.09 5.06 -0.99
CA ASP A 94 -8.61 5.14 -2.37
C ASP A 94 -9.76 5.45 -3.33
N LEU A 95 -9.63 6.55 -4.07
CA LEU A 95 -10.66 7.00 -5.02
C LEU A 95 -10.85 6.02 -6.20
N HIS A 96 -9.77 5.40 -6.67
CA HIS A 96 -9.86 4.43 -7.77
C HIS A 96 -10.60 3.17 -7.34
N ILE A 97 -10.29 2.66 -6.14
CA ILE A 97 -10.97 1.49 -5.58
C ILE A 97 -12.45 1.79 -5.35
N ALA A 98 -12.75 2.96 -4.76
CA ALA A 98 -14.12 3.35 -4.47
C ALA A 98 -14.96 3.46 -5.75
N LEU A 99 -14.45 4.16 -6.77
CA LEU A 99 -15.12 4.31 -8.07
C LEU A 99 -15.30 2.96 -8.77
N PHE A 100 -14.25 2.14 -8.82
CA PHE A 100 -14.30 0.83 -9.44
C PHE A 100 -15.35 -0.08 -8.78
N LEU A 101 -15.34 -0.19 -7.44
CA LEU A 101 -16.27 -1.08 -6.74
C LEU A 101 -17.70 -0.56 -6.71
N SER A 102 -17.93 0.75 -6.85
CA SER A 102 -19.27 1.33 -6.87
C SER A 102 -20.10 0.90 -8.09
N GLU A 103 -19.48 0.34 -9.12
CA GLU A 103 -20.17 -0.22 -10.28
C GLU A 103 -20.87 -1.57 -10.00
N PHE A 104 -20.53 -2.23 -8.87
CA PHE A 104 -21.02 -3.56 -8.50
C PHE A 104 -22.11 -3.47 -7.44
N LYS A 105 -23.37 -3.75 -7.83
CA LYS A 105 -24.57 -3.58 -6.98
C LYS A 105 -24.54 -4.40 -5.67
N GLN A 106 -23.81 -5.51 -5.64
CA GLN A 106 -23.66 -6.39 -4.47
C GLN A 106 -22.62 -5.87 -3.47
N ILE A 107 -21.90 -4.81 -3.78
CA ILE A 107 -20.87 -4.22 -2.91
C ILE A 107 -21.35 -2.86 -2.42
N GLU A 108 -21.50 -2.73 -1.10
CA GLU A 108 -21.71 -1.44 -0.46
C GLU A 108 -20.35 -0.77 -0.22
N VAL A 109 -20.13 0.39 -0.86
CA VAL A 109 -18.85 1.10 -0.77
C VAL A 109 -18.95 2.33 0.11
N THR A 110 -18.12 2.42 1.12
CA THR A 110 -17.92 3.61 1.94
C THR A 110 -16.55 4.21 1.64
N ILE A 111 -16.54 5.43 1.09
CA ILE A 111 -15.29 6.21 0.90
C ILE A 111 -14.93 6.96 2.18
N ILE A 112 -13.71 6.81 2.66
CA ILE A 112 -13.17 7.57 3.77
C ILE A 112 -12.83 8.96 3.26
N GLY A 113 -13.56 9.97 3.72
CA GLY A 113 -13.39 11.34 3.29
C GLY A 113 -12.14 12.03 3.85
N GLY A 114 -11.84 13.20 3.30
CA GLY A 114 -10.72 14.04 3.73
C GLY A 114 -10.06 14.80 2.58
N ARG A 115 -8.84 15.27 2.81
CA ARG A 115 -8.01 15.89 1.78
C ARG A 115 -7.42 14.81 0.87
N ILE A 116 -7.46 15.02 -0.43
CA ILE A 116 -6.84 14.10 -1.40
C ILE A 116 -5.32 14.30 -1.38
N ALA A 117 -4.58 13.23 -1.16
CA ALA A 117 -3.13 13.23 -1.25
C ALA A 117 -2.69 13.01 -2.70
N ASP A 118 -2.03 14.01 -3.29
CA ASP A 118 -1.73 14.09 -4.73
C ASP A 118 -1.00 12.86 -5.29
N SER A 119 -0.02 12.34 -4.55
CA SER A 119 0.80 11.20 -5.01
C SER A 119 0.04 9.87 -5.10
N SER A 120 -1.04 9.70 -4.33
CA SER A 120 -1.75 8.42 -4.21
C SER A 120 -3.22 8.48 -4.58
N GLN A 121 -3.76 9.68 -4.84
CA GLN A 121 -5.19 9.90 -5.10
C GLN A 121 -6.09 9.20 -4.06
N SER A 122 -5.66 9.28 -2.80
CA SER A 122 -6.37 8.74 -1.65
C SER A 122 -6.65 9.83 -0.63
N CYS A 123 -7.73 9.68 0.12
CA CYS A 123 -8.10 10.62 1.17
C CYS A 123 -7.21 10.45 2.41
N VAL A 124 -6.84 11.56 3.02
CA VAL A 124 -6.10 11.62 4.28
C VAL A 124 -6.71 12.67 5.20
N GLY A 125 -6.43 12.58 6.48
CA GLY A 125 -6.86 13.56 7.48
C GLY A 125 -7.76 12.98 8.56
N GLU A 126 -8.07 13.80 9.55
CA GLU A 126 -8.72 13.39 10.79
C GLU A 126 -10.17 12.90 10.59
N HIS A 127 -10.90 13.42 9.61
CA HIS A 127 -12.27 12.96 9.34
C HIS A 127 -12.31 11.46 9.00
N GLY A 128 -11.42 11.02 8.11
CA GLY A 128 -11.33 9.61 7.74
C GLY A 128 -10.87 8.74 8.91
N ARG A 129 -9.93 9.22 9.69
CA ARG A 129 -9.43 8.54 10.88
C ARG A 129 -10.52 8.33 11.94
N ARG A 130 -11.38 9.34 12.17
CA ARG A 130 -12.54 9.19 13.08
C ARG A 130 -13.51 8.10 12.61
N LEU A 131 -13.80 8.03 11.31
CA LEU A 131 -14.62 6.96 10.76
C LEU A 131 -13.99 5.59 11.04
N LEU A 132 -12.70 5.42 10.75
CA LEU A 132 -11.99 4.16 10.98
C LEU A 132 -12.02 3.72 12.44
N ARG A 133 -11.87 4.64 13.38
CA ARG A 133 -11.95 4.34 14.82
C ARG A 133 -13.36 3.97 15.31
N SER A 134 -14.39 4.26 14.53
CA SER A 134 -15.79 3.97 14.88
C SER A 134 -16.35 2.68 14.27
N ILE A 135 -15.58 1.96 13.49
CA ILE A 135 -15.99 0.73 12.81
C ILE A 135 -15.19 -0.48 13.31
N ASN A 136 -15.78 -1.67 13.19
CA ASN A 136 -15.14 -2.95 13.55
C ASN A 136 -15.21 -3.88 12.34
N PRO A 137 -14.25 -3.79 11.40
CA PRO A 137 -14.24 -4.61 10.19
C PRO A 137 -13.79 -6.05 10.49
N ASP A 138 -14.28 -7.00 9.69
CA ASP A 138 -13.87 -8.39 9.76
C ASP A 138 -12.42 -8.57 9.32
N ILE A 139 -12.00 -7.80 8.31
CA ILE A 139 -10.64 -7.84 7.80
C ILE A 139 -10.19 -6.47 7.27
N ALA A 140 -8.95 -6.12 7.55
CA ALA A 140 -8.28 -4.96 6.99
C ALA A 140 -7.03 -5.38 6.22
N PHE A 141 -6.94 -4.93 4.97
CA PHE A 141 -5.77 -5.09 4.14
C PHE A 141 -4.98 -3.79 4.07
N VAL A 142 -3.73 -3.82 4.49
CA VAL A 142 -2.83 -2.67 4.43
C VAL A 142 -1.77 -2.87 3.37
N SER A 143 -1.45 -1.81 2.64
CA SER A 143 -0.33 -1.74 1.71
C SER A 143 0.86 -0.99 2.32
N CYS A 144 2.04 -1.15 1.73
CA CYS A 144 3.18 -0.33 2.09
C CYS A 144 4.06 0.01 0.88
N ASN A 145 4.94 1.00 1.05
CA ASN A 145 6.06 1.23 0.15
C ASN A 145 7.37 0.69 0.73
N SER A 146 7.38 0.46 2.04
CA SER A 146 8.54 -0.02 2.77
C SER A 146 8.12 -0.69 4.07
N TRP A 147 8.81 -1.78 4.44
CA TRP A 147 8.64 -2.46 5.69
C TRP A 147 9.87 -3.31 6.07
N SER A 148 10.05 -3.56 7.35
CA SER A 148 11.04 -4.51 7.87
C SER A 148 10.56 -5.09 9.20
N LEU A 149 11.18 -6.17 9.65
CA LEU A 149 10.84 -6.77 10.95
C LEU A 149 11.14 -5.81 12.11
N GLU A 150 12.25 -5.05 12.01
CA GLU A 150 12.68 -4.14 13.08
C GLU A 150 11.89 -2.84 13.13
N ARG A 151 11.38 -2.36 11.98
CA ARG A 151 10.77 -1.03 11.86
C ARG A 151 9.28 -1.05 11.56
N GLY A 152 8.72 -2.24 11.32
CA GLY A 152 7.32 -2.38 10.95
C GLY A 152 7.00 -1.84 9.55
N ILE A 153 5.74 -1.52 9.33
CA ILE A 153 5.22 -0.85 8.14
C ILE A 153 5.51 0.64 8.24
N THR A 154 6.21 1.20 7.25
CA THR A 154 6.61 2.61 7.28
C THR A 154 6.10 3.41 6.08
N THR A 155 5.97 4.72 6.28
CA THR A 155 5.46 5.68 5.28
C THR A 155 6.16 7.03 5.40
N PRO A 156 6.28 7.81 4.32
CA PRO A 156 6.95 9.11 4.35
C PRO A 156 6.22 10.20 5.14
N THR A 157 4.89 10.11 5.34
CA THR A 157 4.10 11.16 5.97
C THR A 157 3.36 10.67 7.21
N GLU A 158 3.28 11.54 8.21
CA GLU A 158 2.54 11.29 9.46
C GLU A 158 1.05 11.03 9.22
N GLU A 159 0.42 11.80 8.32
CA GLU A 159 -0.99 11.62 7.98
C GLU A 159 -1.30 10.21 7.49
N LYS A 160 -0.44 9.65 6.61
CA LYS A 160 -0.60 8.28 6.12
C LYS A 160 -0.28 7.24 7.17
N ALA A 161 0.70 7.50 8.04
CA ALA A 161 0.99 6.61 9.16
C ALA A 161 -0.21 6.50 10.09
N GLY A 162 -0.78 7.63 10.50
CA GLY A 162 -1.97 7.67 11.35
C GLY A 162 -3.20 7.02 10.71
N LEU A 163 -3.42 7.22 9.40
CA LEU A 163 -4.51 6.59 8.68
C LEU A 163 -4.37 5.05 8.66
N LYS A 164 -3.19 4.53 8.34
CA LYS A 164 -2.92 3.09 8.33
C LYS A 164 -3.02 2.46 9.72
N HIS A 165 -2.56 3.17 10.74
CA HIS A 165 -2.71 2.74 12.12
C HIS A 165 -4.20 2.56 12.48
N ASP A 166 -5.02 3.58 12.22
CA ASP A 166 -6.46 3.53 12.53
C ASP A 166 -7.21 2.50 11.66
N LEU A 167 -6.75 2.27 10.42
CA LEU A 167 -7.28 1.24 9.52
C LEU A 167 -7.12 -0.17 10.10
N LEU A 168 -6.03 -0.43 10.78
CA LEU A 168 -5.74 -1.72 11.40
C LEU A 168 -6.35 -1.87 12.79
N ALA A 169 -6.55 -0.79 13.53
CA ALA A 169 -6.77 -0.79 14.98
C ALA A 169 -7.91 -1.72 15.44
N ASN A 170 -9.08 -1.65 14.77
CA ASN A 170 -10.28 -2.38 15.19
C ASN A 170 -10.58 -3.60 14.31
N ALA A 171 -9.75 -3.93 13.34
CA ALA A 171 -9.97 -5.07 12.45
C ALA A 171 -9.73 -6.39 13.18
N ALA A 172 -10.63 -7.35 12.98
CA ALA A 172 -10.48 -8.69 13.56
C ALA A 172 -9.29 -9.44 12.94
N ARG A 173 -9.04 -9.23 11.64
CA ARG A 173 -7.86 -9.74 10.92
C ARG A 173 -7.14 -8.58 10.22
N ARG A 174 -5.81 -8.59 10.27
CA ARG A 174 -4.95 -7.50 9.80
C ARG A 174 -3.88 -8.06 8.87
N VAL A 175 -3.98 -7.77 7.58
CA VAL A 175 -3.14 -8.40 6.55
C VAL A 175 -2.33 -7.37 5.78
N LEU A 176 -1.02 -7.52 5.74
CA LEU A 176 -0.13 -6.72 4.90
C LEU A 176 -0.02 -7.36 3.51
N LEU A 177 -0.31 -6.58 2.47
CA LEU A 177 -0.07 -6.96 1.07
C LEU A 177 1.13 -6.20 0.52
N ALA A 178 2.23 -6.91 0.34
CA ALA A 178 3.47 -6.32 -0.16
C ALA A 178 4.27 -7.31 -1.01
N ASP A 179 4.78 -6.87 -2.14
CA ASP A 179 5.77 -7.64 -2.89
C ASP A 179 7.17 -7.54 -2.23
N SER A 180 8.05 -8.48 -2.55
CA SER A 180 9.38 -8.59 -1.94
C SER A 180 10.27 -7.36 -2.12
N SER A 181 10.01 -6.51 -3.11
CA SER A 181 10.79 -5.28 -3.33
C SER A 181 10.61 -4.22 -2.24
N LYS A 182 9.58 -4.38 -1.38
CA LYS A 182 9.26 -3.46 -0.28
C LYS A 182 10.01 -3.81 1.00
N TYR A 183 10.49 -5.04 1.12
CA TYR A 183 11.18 -5.53 2.31
C TYR A 183 12.57 -4.91 2.48
N GLY A 184 12.96 -4.67 3.72
CA GLY A 184 14.29 -4.18 4.10
C GLY A 184 14.53 -2.70 3.81
N SER A 185 13.50 -1.96 3.39
CA SER A 185 13.50 -0.51 3.25
C SER A 185 12.61 0.14 4.30
N TRP A 186 12.79 1.44 4.55
CA TRP A 186 11.98 2.18 5.53
C TRP A 186 11.75 3.63 5.11
N SER A 187 10.75 4.23 5.71
CA SER A 187 10.40 5.65 5.62
C SER A 187 10.35 6.28 7.01
N LEU A 188 10.09 7.58 7.10
CA LEU A 188 10.22 8.35 8.33
C LEU A 188 9.26 7.91 9.45
N PHE A 189 7.99 7.62 9.12
CA PHE A 189 6.94 7.35 10.10
C PHE A 189 6.56 5.87 10.10
N CYS A 190 6.52 5.25 11.29
CA CYS A 190 5.97 3.92 11.49
C CYS A 190 4.45 4.00 11.56
N ALA A 191 3.76 3.17 10.77
CA ALA A 191 2.32 3.04 10.78
C ALA A 191 1.85 1.91 11.72
N SER A 192 2.57 0.79 11.74
CA SER A 192 2.27 -0.37 12.60
C SER A 192 3.50 -1.28 12.70
N PRO A 193 3.78 -1.85 13.88
CA PRO A 193 4.67 -3.00 14.01
C PRO A 193 4.19 -4.18 13.16
N VAL A 194 5.10 -5.09 12.79
CA VAL A 194 4.73 -6.32 12.08
C VAL A 194 3.94 -7.27 12.99
N ASP A 195 4.22 -7.24 14.27
CA ASP A 195 3.58 -8.10 15.28
C ASP A 195 2.08 -7.80 15.47
N ASP A 196 1.61 -6.63 15.02
CA ASP A 196 0.18 -6.28 15.01
C ASP A 196 -0.60 -6.96 13.87
N LEU A 197 0.09 -7.60 12.93
CA LEU A 197 -0.53 -8.31 11.81
C LEU A 197 -0.91 -9.76 12.21
N THR A 198 -1.91 -10.29 11.50
CA THR A 198 -2.44 -11.63 11.74
C THR A 198 -1.93 -12.61 10.68
#